data_f3ee18682bf61fa1fb3cbcf6199fde90
#
_entry.id   f3ee18682bf61fa1fb3cbcf6199fde90
#
_cell.length_a   1.000
_cell.length_b   1.000
_cell.length_c   1.000
_cell.angle_alpha   90.00
_cell.angle_beta   90.00
_cell.angle_gamma   90.00
#
_symmetry.space_group_name_H-M   'P 1'
#
loop_
_entity.id
_entity.type
_entity.pdbx_description
1 polymer ?
#
loop_
_entity_poly.entity_id
_entity_poly.type
_entity_poly.pdbx_seq_one_letter_code
_entity_poly.pdbx_strand_id
1 'polypeptide(L)'
;GPNAGMFPSTSLGKDVRVGALTTIANSILMDGVNLGPSSVVHDSVLGSGVVARAGLLAASGPADVSIEGEYHAVRQIGALIGEDSELGNGVSVDCGTVVHDRARVASGARLRGTVPAGAVVH
;
A
#
# COMPACT_ATOMS: atom_id res chain seq x y z
N GLY A 1 -1.58 17.08 -0.42
CA GLY A 1 -2.66 18.03 -0.63
C GLY A 1 -3.27 18.50 0.68
N PRO A 2 -4.14 19.49 0.66
CA PRO A 2 -4.81 19.92 1.88
C PRO A 2 -5.68 18.78 2.44
N ASN A 3 -5.82 18.75 3.73
CA ASN A 3 -6.60 17.74 4.44
C ASN A 3 -6.03 16.33 4.36
N ALA A 4 -4.80 16.18 3.89
CA ALA A 4 -4.10 14.90 4.02
C ALA A 4 -3.43 14.85 5.39
N GLY A 5 -3.60 13.74 6.10
CA GLY A 5 -2.96 13.52 7.39
C GLY A 5 -1.73 12.65 7.23
N MET A 6 -0.59 13.14 7.69
CA MET A 6 0.65 12.37 7.71
C MET A 6 1.18 12.35 9.13
N PHE A 7 1.57 11.18 9.58
CA PHE A 7 2.08 10.96 10.93
C PHE A 7 3.60 10.79 10.92
N PRO A 8 4.25 10.92 12.09
CA PRO A 8 5.68 10.67 12.19
C PRO A 8 6.06 9.31 11.60
N SER A 9 7.30 9.21 11.15
CA SER A 9 7.87 8.01 10.52
C SER A 9 7.39 7.75 9.10
N THR A 10 6.62 8.64 8.51
CA THR A 10 6.26 8.54 7.09
C THR A 10 7.34 9.21 6.25
N SER A 11 7.76 8.53 5.20
CA SER A 11 8.80 9.00 4.30
C SER A 11 8.25 9.14 2.89
N LEU A 12 8.43 10.30 2.29
CA LEU A 12 7.96 10.60 0.95
C LEU A 12 9.12 10.86 0.01
N GLY A 13 9.13 10.18 -1.13
CA GLY A 13 10.09 10.45 -2.19
C GLY A 13 9.76 11.71 -2.98
N LYS A 14 10.42 11.87 -4.12
CA LYS A 14 10.19 13.02 -5.01
C LYS A 14 8.92 12.84 -5.80
N ASP A 15 8.24 13.96 -6.08
CA ASP A 15 7.06 13.98 -6.95
C ASP A 15 5.92 13.08 -6.46
N VAL A 16 5.84 12.84 -5.16
CA VAL A 16 4.74 12.10 -4.57
C VAL A 16 3.51 13.01 -4.52
N ARG A 17 2.39 12.47 -4.97
CA ARG A 17 1.10 13.18 -4.92
C ARG A 17 0.13 12.41 -4.05
N VAL A 18 -0.50 13.13 -3.15
CA VAL A 18 -1.44 12.55 -2.20
C VAL A 18 -2.74 13.33 -2.28
N GLY A 19 -3.81 12.66 -2.59
CA GLY A 19 -5.13 13.28 -2.67
C GLY A 19 -5.67 13.73 -1.33
N ALA A 20 -6.72 14.52 -1.37
CA ALA A 20 -7.36 15.04 -0.15
C ALA A 20 -7.97 13.93 0.69
N LEU A 21 -8.05 14.14 2.00
CA LEU A 21 -8.64 13.20 2.96
C LEU A 21 -7.93 11.85 3.02
N THR A 22 -6.67 11.81 2.59
CA THR A 22 -5.83 10.62 2.65
C THR A 22 -5.06 10.61 3.95
N THR A 23 -5.00 9.45 4.59
CA THR A 23 -4.23 9.25 5.81
C THR A 23 -3.07 8.31 5.52
N ILE A 24 -1.86 8.76 5.85
CA ILE A 24 -0.66 7.95 5.68
C ILE A 24 0.05 7.91 7.02
N ALA A 25 0.30 6.72 7.52
CA ALA A 25 0.96 6.54 8.81
C ALA A 25 2.06 5.50 8.70
N ASN A 26 3.24 5.86 9.17
CA ASN A 26 4.39 4.96 9.30
C ASN A 26 4.69 4.18 8.01
N SER A 27 4.62 4.88 6.87
CA SER A 27 4.75 4.26 5.56
C SER A 27 5.85 4.91 4.75
N ILE A 28 6.29 4.22 3.70
CA ILE A 28 7.28 4.74 2.77
C ILE A 28 6.65 4.81 1.39
N LEU A 29 6.60 6.01 0.85
CA LEU A 29 6.14 6.24 -0.52
C LEU A 29 7.35 6.66 -1.34
N MET A 30 7.72 5.85 -2.31
CA MET A 30 8.89 6.13 -3.13
C MET A 30 8.57 7.17 -4.22
N ASP A 31 9.54 7.46 -5.07
CA ASP A 31 9.40 8.55 -6.03
C ASP A 31 8.24 8.33 -6.99
N GLY A 32 7.51 9.39 -7.28
CA GLY A 32 6.45 9.37 -8.27
C GLY A 32 5.17 8.63 -7.87
N VAL A 33 5.03 8.27 -6.60
CA VAL A 33 3.80 7.64 -6.12
C VAL A 33 2.64 8.63 -6.20
N ASN A 34 1.51 8.16 -6.69
CA ASN A 34 0.31 8.97 -6.81
C ASN A 34 -0.86 8.27 -6.11
N LEU A 35 -1.30 8.83 -5.01
CA LEU A 35 -2.44 8.31 -4.26
C LEU A 35 -3.66 9.18 -4.49
N GLY A 36 -4.76 8.56 -4.87
CA GLY A 36 -6.03 9.26 -5.02
C GLY A 36 -6.64 9.64 -3.66
N PRO A 37 -7.70 10.44 -3.68
CA PRO A 37 -8.32 10.92 -2.45
C PRO A 37 -8.97 9.81 -1.63
N SER A 38 -9.15 10.07 -0.35
CA SER A 38 -9.82 9.17 0.61
C SER A 38 -9.13 7.81 0.76
N SER A 39 -7.82 7.78 0.60
CA SER A 39 -7.02 6.57 0.78
C SER A 39 -6.51 6.46 2.22
N VAL A 40 -6.27 5.25 2.66
CA VAL A 40 -5.68 4.97 3.97
C VAL A 40 -4.50 4.03 3.75
N VAL A 41 -3.31 4.47 4.16
CA VAL A 41 -2.08 3.69 3.99
C VAL A 41 -1.36 3.65 5.34
N HIS A 42 -1.26 2.47 5.92
CA HIS A 42 -0.60 2.27 7.21
C HIS A 42 0.48 1.21 7.11
N ASP A 43 1.64 1.49 7.65
CA ASP A 43 2.76 0.54 7.78
C ASP A 43 3.10 -0.17 6.46
N SER A 44 3.02 0.54 5.36
CA SER A 44 3.15 -0.02 4.02
C SER A 44 4.30 0.64 3.26
N VAL A 45 4.77 -0.05 2.22
CA VAL A 45 5.77 0.49 1.31
C VAL A 45 5.20 0.47 -0.10
N LEU A 46 5.15 1.63 -0.72
CA LEU A 46 4.71 1.78 -2.10
C LEU A 46 5.93 2.11 -2.96
N GLY A 47 6.23 1.24 -3.93
CA GLY A 47 7.36 1.41 -4.81
C GLY A 47 7.22 2.61 -5.75
N SER A 48 8.29 2.96 -6.41
CA SER A 48 8.30 4.12 -7.32
C SER A 48 7.27 3.95 -8.45
N GLY A 49 6.58 5.03 -8.76
CA GLY A 49 5.63 5.03 -9.86
C GLY A 49 4.31 4.33 -9.59
N VAL A 50 4.05 3.89 -8.35
CA VAL A 50 2.77 3.27 -8.01
C VAL A 50 1.65 4.30 -8.14
N VAL A 51 0.60 3.93 -8.84
CA VAL A 51 -0.59 4.76 -8.99
C VAL A 51 -1.76 4.03 -8.33
N ALA A 52 -2.32 4.65 -7.32
CA ALA A 52 -3.54 4.16 -6.68
C ALA A 52 -4.64 5.20 -6.89
N ARG A 53 -5.78 4.75 -7.36
CA ARG A 53 -6.93 5.63 -7.54
C ARG A 53 -7.62 5.85 -6.20
N ALA A 54 -8.74 6.50 -6.20
CA ALA A 54 -9.42 6.88 -4.96
C ALA A 54 -9.77 5.69 -4.08
N GLY A 55 -9.69 5.88 -2.77
CA GLY A 55 -10.20 4.90 -1.83
C GLY A 55 -9.33 3.66 -1.62
N LEU A 56 -8.03 3.76 -1.87
CA LEU A 56 -7.13 2.65 -1.52
C LEU A 56 -7.14 2.43 -0.01
N LEU A 57 -7.29 1.20 0.40
CA LEU A 57 -7.18 0.81 1.80
C LEU A 57 -6.05 -0.20 1.97
N ALA A 58 -4.92 0.26 2.48
CA ALA A 58 -3.78 -0.57 2.82
C ALA A 58 -3.52 -0.41 4.31
N ALA A 59 -4.31 -1.09 5.11
CA ALA A 59 -4.25 -0.97 6.56
C ALA A 59 -3.36 -2.05 7.15
N SER A 60 -2.66 -1.69 8.22
CA SER A 60 -1.89 -2.64 8.99
C SER A 60 -2.81 -3.42 9.93
N GLY A 61 -2.36 -4.57 10.30
CA GLY A 61 -3.03 -5.37 11.30
C GLY A 61 -2.03 -6.27 11.99
N PRO A 62 -2.43 -6.90 13.11
CA PRO A 62 -1.56 -7.86 13.74
C PRO A 62 -1.36 -9.05 12.80
N ALA A 63 -0.12 -9.42 12.61
CA ALA A 63 0.23 -10.58 11.82
C ALA A 63 1.16 -11.45 12.64
N ASP A 64 0.84 -12.72 12.69
CA ASP A 64 1.65 -13.70 13.37
C ASP A 64 2.54 -14.39 12.35
N VAL A 65 3.81 -14.37 12.60
CA VAL A 65 4.79 -14.98 11.72
C VAL A 65 5.50 -16.08 12.45
N SER A 66 5.51 -17.29 11.86
CA SER A 66 6.27 -18.40 12.38
C SER A 66 7.62 -18.46 11.68
N ILE A 67 8.69 -18.31 12.44
CA ILE A 67 10.06 -18.35 11.94
C ILE A 67 10.78 -19.49 12.66
N GLU A 68 11.28 -20.44 11.89
CA GLU A 68 12.03 -21.59 12.43
C GLU A 68 11.26 -22.35 13.52
N GLY A 69 9.94 -22.46 13.36
CA GLY A 69 9.12 -23.15 14.33
C GLY A 69 8.79 -22.34 15.57
N GLU A 70 9.31 -21.15 15.68
CA GLU A 70 8.98 -20.24 16.77
C GLU A 70 7.93 -19.24 16.28
N TYR A 71 7.04 -18.90 17.18
CA TYR A 71 5.94 -18.01 16.89
C TYR A 71 6.30 -16.60 17.34
N HIS A 72 6.42 -15.71 16.38
CA HIS A 72 6.72 -14.31 16.67
C HIS A 72 5.54 -13.44 16.27
N ALA A 73 5.02 -12.70 17.22
CA ALA A 73 4.00 -11.69 16.91
C ALA A 73 4.69 -10.50 16.27
N VAL A 74 4.34 -10.24 15.01
CA VAL A 74 4.78 -9.04 14.30
C VAL A 74 3.69 -8.01 14.48
N ARG A 75 4.07 -6.89 15.05
CA ARG A 75 3.11 -5.90 15.52
C ARG A 75 2.22 -5.34 14.44
N GLN A 76 2.80 -4.91 13.36
CA GLN A 76 2.06 -4.23 12.32
C GLN A 76 2.78 -4.44 11.00
N ILE A 77 2.16 -5.20 10.14
CA ILE A 77 2.63 -5.38 8.78
C ILE A 77 1.53 -4.88 7.88
N GLY A 78 1.84 -3.88 7.07
CA GLY A 78 0.94 -3.43 6.02
C GLY A 78 1.21 -4.17 4.72
N ALA A 79 1.23 -3.45 3.63
CA ALA A 79 1.43 -4.02 2.31
C ALA A 79 2.74 -3.56 1.70
N LEU A 80 3.33 -4.39 0.87
CA LEU A 80 4.42 -4.01 -0.02
C LEU A 80 3.88 -3.99 -1.43
N ILE A 81 3.95 -2.84 -2.09
CA ILE A 81 3.46 -2.70 -3.47
C ILE A 81 4.64 -2.33 -4.35
N GLY A 82 4.92 -3.18 -5.32
CA GLY A 82 6.07 -3.04 -6.20
C GLY A 82 5.95 -1.89 -7.18
N GLU A 83 7.07 -1.57 -7.83
CA GLU A 83 7.18 -0.42 -8.74
C GLU A 83 6.17 -0.48 -9.89
N ASP A 84 5.69 0.68 -10.30
CA ASP A 84 4.83 0.87 -11.46
C ASP A 84 3.54 0.04 -11.44
N SER A 85 3.11 -0.40 -10.27
CA SER A 85 1.82 -1.07 -10.12
C SER A 85 0.68 -0.06 -10.18
N GLU A 86 -0.43 -0.47 -10.76
CA GLU A 86 -1.63 0.37 -10.87
C GLU A 86 -2.79 -0.29 -10.12
N LEU A 87 -3.38 0.47 -9.21
CA LEU A 87 -4.50 0.02 -8.40
C LEU A 87 -5.73 0.84 -8.76
N GLY A 88 -6.85 0.16 -9.00
CA GLY A 88 -8.09 0.84 -9.32
C GLY A 88 -8.74 1.51 -8.11
N ASN A 89 -9.97 1.99 -8.28
CA ASN A 89 -10.72 2.62 -7.19
C ASN A 89 -11.17 1.58 -6.17
N GLY A 90 -11.12 1.94 -4.90
CA GLY A 90 -11.67 1.10 -3.84
C GLY A 90 -10.96 -0.23 -3.64
N VAL A 91 -9.69 -0.32 -4.00
CA VAL A 91 -8.90 -1.53 -3.80
C VAL A 91 -8.57 -1.67 -2.32
N SER A 92 -8.79 -2.86 -1.78
CA SER A 92 -8.39 -3.20 -0.41
C SER A 92 -7.20 -4.14 -0.46
N VAL A 93 -6.19 -3.84 0.35
CA VAL A 93 -4.98 -4.64 0.43
C VAL A 93 -4.85 -5.15 1.86
N ASP A 94 -4.91 -6.45 2.04
CA ASP A 94 -4.80 -7.05 3.37
C ASP A 94 -3.39 -6.88 3.93
N CYS A 95 -3.28 -6.89 5.23
CA CYS A 95 -1.97 -6.82 5.89
C CYS A 95 -1.12 -8.03 5.47
N GLY A 96 0.17 -7.80 5.28
CA GLY A 96 1.11 -8.83 4.84
C GLY A 96 1.06 -9.15 3.35
N THR A 97 0.29 -8.41 2.56
CA THR A 97 0.23 -8.60 1.12
C THR A 97 1.49 -8.08 0.44
N VAL A 98 2.00 -8.84 -0.50
CA VAL A 98 3.13 -8.42 -1.34
C VAL A 98 2.67 -8.37 -2.78
N VAL A 99 2.70 -7.20 -3.38
CA VAL A 99 2.38 -7.00 -4.80
C VAL A 99 3.70 -6.74 -5.51
N HIS A 100 4.06 -7.59 -6.46
CA HIS A 100 5.29 -7.42 -7.22
C HIS A 100 5.12 -6.34 -8.29
N ASP A 101 6.22 -6.00 -8.95
CA ASP A 101 6.25 -4.87 -9.87
C ASP A 101 5.25 -5.00 -11.02
N ARG A 102 4.72 -3.88 -11.46
CA ARG A 102 3.88 -3.75 -12.64
C ARG A 102 2.61 -4.60 -12.62
N ALA A 103 2.08 -4.85 -11.43
CA ALA A 103 0.78 -5.50 -11.31
C ALA A 103 -0.33 -4.48 -11.63
N ARG A 104 -1.41 -4.96 -12.17
CA ARG A 104 -2.60 -4.14 -12.44
C ARG A 104 -3.79 -4.72 -11.72
N VAL A 105 -4.45 -3.89 -10.97
CA VAL A 105 -5.54 -4.34 -10.10
C VAL A 105 -6.81 -3.58 -10.45
N ALA A 106 -7.86 -4.30 -10.74
CA ALA A 106 -9.15 -3.71 -11.08
C ALA A 106 -9.79 -3.03 -9.88
N SER A 107 -10.66 -2.08 -10.15
CA SER A 107 -11.40 -1.38 -9.09
C SER A 107 -12.22 -2.35 -8.26
N GLY A 108 -12.24 -2.12 -6.95
CA GLY A 108 -12.99 -2.95 -6.01
C GLY A 108 -12.35 -4.27 -5.65
N ALA A 109 -11.17 -4.56 -6.17
CA ALA A 109 -10.49 -5.83 -5.87
C ALA A 109 -9.96 -5.85 -4.43
N ARG A 110 -9.89 -7.03 -3.88
CA ARG A 110 -9.26 -7.26 -2.58
C ARG A 110 -8.03 -8.14 -2.78
N LEU A 111 -6.90 -7.64 -2.30
CA LEU A 111 -5.62 -8.34 -2.47
C LEU A 111 -5.20 -9.01 -1.18
N ARG A 112 -4.71 -10.23 -1.30
CA ARG A 112 -4.10 -10.98 -0.19
C ARG A 112 -2.93 -11.81 -0.68
N GLY A 113 -2.02 -12.12 0.23
CA GLY A 113 -0.89 -12.98 -0.08
C GLY A 113 0.06 -12.33 -1.06
N THR A 114 0.40 -13.00 -2.13
CA THR A 114 1.37 -12.52 -3.11
C THR A 114 0.73 -12.33 -4.46
N VAL A 115 0.94 -11.16 -5.05
CA VAL A 115 0.52 -10.86 -6.42
C VAL A 115 1.76 -10.84 -7.30
N PRO A 116 1.89 -11.74 -8.29
CA PRO A 116 3.10 -11.81 -9.12
C PRO A 116 3.32 -10.56 -9.96
N ALA A 117 4.57 -10.35 -10.36
CA ALA A 117 4.92 -9.24 -11.25
C ALA A 117 4.15 -9.32 -12.56
N GLY A 118 3.66 -8.19 -13.04
CA GLY A 118 2.90 -8.11 -14.28
C GLY A 118 1.52 -8.76 -14.23
N ALA A 119 1.07 -9.22 -13.06
CA ALA A 119 -0.24 -9.86 -12.94
C ALA A 119 -1.36 -8.84 -13.15
N VAL A 120 -2.48 -9.35 -13.63
CA VAL A 120 -3.71 -8.58 -13.77
C VAL A 120 -4.76 -9.20 -12.86
N VAL A 121 -5.24 -8.43 -11.91
CA VAL A 121 -6.23 -8.87 -10.93
C VAL A 121 -7.57 -8.25 -11.27
N HIS A 122 -8.55 -9.07 -11.36
CA HIS A 122 -9.90 -8.61 -11.70
C HIS A 122 -10.84 -8.65 -10.52
#